data_294287affde6c4fe3e8ef7bed1b74493
#
_entry.id   294287affde6c4fe3e8ef7bed1b74493
#
_cell.length_a   1.000
_cell.length_b   1.000
_cell.length_c   1.000
_cell.angle_alpha   90.00
_cell.angle_beta   90.00
_cell.angle_gamma   90.00
#
_symmetry.space_group_name_H-M   'P 1'
#
loop_
_entity.id
_entity.type
_entity.pdbx_description
1 polymer ?
#
loop_
_entity_poly.entity_id
_entity_poly.type
_entity_poly.pdbx_seq_one_letter_code
_entity_poly.pdbx_strand_id
1 'polypeptide(L)'
;MSDKLVPADYKDMDISEAQVFDKKVRENFMPAIISTAKQIIEDYDILQGTCVDVGSGTAVFAIELCRRSNLKIYALEKVKAIYGVARINIKNEGLSDRIIPMLGDVLDLPFENEFADLIISRGSYHCWEDKVLAFQEIYRIMKKGGVGFVGGGFGRYITKKELDRMTSLRDRSLKDDAKAYSSPNKIKEIIHKAGISDFHVIYDRSGLWAELRK
;
A
#
# COMPACT_ATOMS: atom_id res chain seq x y z
N MET A 1 -2.95 -22.39 -14.55
CA MET A 1 -2.83 -21.45 -13.41
C MET A 1 -2.74 -20.05 -13.98
N SER A 2 -3.58 -19.14 -13.51
CA SER A 2 -3.63 -17.76 -14.00
C SER A 2 -2.31 -17.04 -13.74
N ASP A 3 -1.69 -16.47 -14.80
CA ASP A 3 -0.49 -15.62 -14.70
C ASP A 3 -0.75 -14.27 -14.00
N LYS A 4 -1.98 -14.04 -13.55
CA LYS A 4 -2.39 -12.79 -12.88
C LYS A 4 -1.86 -12.74 -11.46
N LEU A 5 -1.32 -11.58 -11.08
CA LEU A 5 -0.81 -11.32 -9.74
C LEU A 5 -1.93 -11.33 -8.70
N VAL A 6 -3.07 -10.74 -9.05
CA VAL A 6 -4.29 -10.71 -8.24
C VAL A 6 -5.38 -11.43 -9.05
N PRO A 7 -6.01 -12.48 -8.53
CA PRO A 7 -7.15 -13.13 -9.17
C PRO A 7 -8.31 -12.15 -9.40
N ALA A 8 -9.16 -12.44 -10.39
CA ALA A 8 -10.33 -11.61 -10.66
C ALA A 8 -11.29 -11.53 -9.46
N ASP A 9 -11.33 -12.60 -8.66
CA ASP A 9 -12.23 -12.78 -7.52
C ASP A 9 -11.43 -12.87 -6.20
N TYR A 10 -10.47 -11.95 -6.01
CA TYR A 10 -9.61 -11.93 -4.81
C TYR A 10 -10.40 -11.83 -3.49
N LYS A 11 -11.65 -11.38 -3.53
CA LYS A 11 -12.54 -11.31 -2.36
C LYS A 11 -12.89 -12.68 -1.78
N ASP A 12 -12.97 -13.70 -2.63
CA ASP A 12 -13.33 -15.07 -2.28
C ASP A 12 -12.11 -16.01 -2.18
N MET A 13 -10.92 -15.43 -2.16
CA MET A 13 -9.65 -16.15 -2.07
C MET A 13 -9.58 -17.01 -0.82
N ASP A 14 -9.16 -18.26 -0.96
CA ASP A 14 -8.84 -19.13 0.17
C ASP A 14 -7.40 -18.93 0.67
N ILE A 15 -7.08 -19.60 1.78
CA ILE A 15 -5.76 -19.46 2.41
C ILE A 15 -4.61 -19.96 1.53
N SER A 16 -4.83 -20.98 0.71
CA SER A 16 -3.80 -21.53 -0.18
C SER A 16 -3.51 -20.60 -1.33
N GLU A 17 -4.54 -19.97 -1.87
CA GLU A 17 -4.41 -18.93 -2.90
C GLU A 17 -3.70 -17.68 -2.35
N ALA A 18 -4.03 -17.28 -1.11
CA ALA A 18 -3.35 -16.19 -0.43
C ALA A 18 -1.87 -16.47 -0.18
N GLN A 19 -1.50 -17.72 0.12
CA GLN A 19 -0.09 -18.13 0.22
C GLN A 19 0.63 -18.09 -1.13
N VAL A 20 -0.02 -18.52 -2.21
CA VAL A 20 0.51 -18.40 -3.57
C VAL A 20 0.71 -16.93 -3.95
N PHE A 21 -0.25 -16.06 -3.58
CA PHE A 21 -0.13 -14.61 -3.76
C PHE A 21 1.08 -14.06 -3.00
N ASP A 22 1.26 -14.38 -1.72
CA ASP A 22 2.42 -13.97 -0.91
C ASP A 22 3.74 -14.38 -1.57
N LYS A 23 3.84 -15.64 -1.99
CA LYS A 23 5.02 -16.15 -2.69
C LYS A 23 5.32 -15.33 -3.94
N LYS A 24 4.32 -15.07 -4.79
CA LYS A 24 4.48 -14.26 -6.01
C LYS A 24 4.95 -12.83 -5.69
N VAL A 25 4.41 -12.21 -4.63
CA VAL A 25 4.82 -10.87 -4.19
C VAL A 25 6.29 -10.89 -3.77
N ARG A 26 6.70 -11.84 -2.95
CA ARG A 26 8.09 -11.95 -2.46
C ARG A 26 9.08 -12.24 -3.60
N GLU A 27 8.76 -13.16 -4.50
CA GLU A 27 9.65 -13.53 -5.61
C GLU A 27 9.81 -12.39 -6.64
N ASN A 28 8.77 -11.60 -6.86
CA ASN A 28 8.75 -10.67 -7.98
C ASN A 28 8.91 -9.20 -7.59
N PHE A 29 8.48 -8.78 -6.40
CA PHE A 29 8.36 -7.36 -6.05
C PHE A 29 9.19 -6.91 -4.85
N MET A 30 9.95 -7.79 -4.21
CA MET A 30 10.82 -7.40 -3.07
C MET A 30 11.73 -6.21 -3.38
N PRO A 31 12.41 -6.11 -4.53
CA PRO A 31 13.24 -4.94 -4.83
C PRO A 31 12.44 -3.62 -4.82
N ALA A 32 11.20 -3.62 -5.35
CA ALA A 32 10.34 -2.45 -5.33
C ALA A 32 9.83 -2.12 -3.92
N ILE A 33 9.50 -3.13 -3.13
CA ILE A 33 9.07 -3.00 -1.74
C ILE A 33 10.19 -2.35 -0.92
N ILE A 34 11.40 -2.88 -1.00
CA ILE A 34 12.61 -2.36 -0.34
C ILE A 34 12.89 -0.90 -0.78
N SER A 35 12.86 -0.66 -2.08
CA SER A 35 13.11 0.66 -2.67
C SER A 35 12.09 1.70 -2.17
N THR A 36 10.79 1.34 -2.15
CA THR A 36 9.74 2.25 -1.70
C THR A 36 9.79 2.49 -0.20
N ALA A 37 10.05 1.46 0.61
CA ALA A 37 10.19 1.63 2.06
C ALA A 37 11.38 2.55 2.41
N LYS A 38 12.52 2.36 1.75
CA LYS A 38 13.69 3.24 1.89
C LYS A 38 13.35 4.67 1.51
N GLN A 39 12.69 4.87 0.37
CA GLN A 39 12.28 6.19 -0.11
C GLN A 39 11.40 6.92 0.91
N ILE A 40 10.39 6.27 1.47
CA ILE A 40 9.47 6.87 2.45
C ILE A 40 10.22 7.33 3.70
N ILE A 41 11.12 6.50 4.22
CA ILE A 41 11.92 6.86 5.39
C ILE A 41 12.79 8.08 5.12
N GLU A 42 13.46 8.14 3.97
CA GLU A 42 14.34 9.25 3.62
C GLU A 42 13.61 10.55 3.29
N ASP A 43 12.41 10.45 2.66
CA ASP A 43 11.66 11.65 2.24
C ASP A 43 10.93 12.32 3.39
N TYR A 44 10.50 11.53 4.38
CA TYR A 44 9.62 12.06 5.43
C TYR A 44 10.25 12.10 6.81
N ASP A 45 11.37 11.41 7.00
CA ASP A 45 12.08 11.30 8.30
C ASP A 45 11.18 10.86 9.47
N ILE A 46 10.09 10.14 9.16
CA ILE A 46 9.14 9.62 10.17
C ILE A 46 9.64 8.26 10.64
N LEU A 47 10.59 8.29 11.59
CA LEU A 47 11.24 7.08 12.10
C LEU A 47 10.48 6.43 13.27
N GLN A 48 9.54 7.13 13.90
CA GLN A 48 8.76 6.67 15.05
C GLN A 48 7.34 7.24 15.00
N GLY A 49 6.45 6.69 15.80
CA GLY A 49 5.03 7.06 15.82
C GLY A 49 4.15 5.97 15.27
N THR A 50 2.98 6.35 14.81
CA THR A 50 1.94 5.43 14.32
C THR A 50 1.85 5.46 12.80
N CYS A 51 1.93 4.29 12.18
CA CYS A 51 1.69 4.13 10.75
C CYS A 51 0.44 3.25 10.52
N VAL A 52 -0.36 3.58 9.50
CA VAL A 52 -1.43 2.72 9.00
C VAL A 52 -1.09 2.31 7.57
N ASP A 53 -0.95 1.02 7.31
CA ASP A 53 -0.77 0.43 5.97
C ASP A 53 -2.14 -0.05 5.46
N VAL A 54 -2.72 0.70 4.54
CA VAL A 54 -4.07 0.49 4.01
C VAL A 54 -4.04 -0.42 2.80
N GLY A 55 -4.72 -1.57 2.90
CA GLY A 55 -4.63 -2.65 1.92
C GLY A 55 -3.24 -3.29 1.96
N SER A 56 -2.82 -3.67 3.16
CA SER A 56 -1.46 -4.15 3.47
C SER A 56 -1.09 -5.47 2.79
N GLY A 57 -2.08 -6.14 2.18
CA GLY A 57 -1.86 -7.47 1.60
C GLY A 57 -1.36 -8.45 2.65
N THR A 58 -0.34 -9.21 2.31
CA THR A 58 0.29 -10.17 3.21
C THR A 58 1.32 -9.54 4.17
N ALA A 59 1.24 -8.22 4.37
CA ALA A 59 2.06 -7.38 5.25
C ALA A 59 3.56 -7.30 4.88
N VAL A 60 3.96 -7.71 3.68
CA VAL A 60 5.38 -7.70 3.26
C VAL A 60 5.94 -6.27 3.26
N PHE A 61 5.15 -5.27 2.85
CA PHE A 61 5.56 -3.87 2.85
C PHE A 61 5.65 -3.31 4.28
N ALA A 62 4.65 -3.58 5.12
CA ALA A 62 4.67 -3.20 6.54
C ALA A 62 5.88 -3.78 7.27
N ILE A 63 6.22 -5.05 7.03
CA ILE A 63 7.41 -5.72 7.58
C ILE A 63 8.69 -4.99 7.16
N GLU A 64 8.81 -4.65 5.88
CA GLU A 64 10.01 -4.01 5.35
C GLU A 64 10.17 -2.58 5.87
N LEU A 65 9.06 -1.84 6.03
CA LEU A 65 9.06 -0.51 6.64
C LEU A 65 9.41 -0.57 8.13
N CYS A 66 8.83 -1.53 8.85
CA CYS A 66 9.09 -1.75 10.28
C CYS A 66 10.58 -2.05 10.57
N ARG A 67 11.25 -2.77 9.68
CA ARG A 67 12.69 -3.07 9.81
C ARG A 67 13.58 -1.83 9.68
N ARG A 68 13.09 -0.76 9.07
CA ARG A 68 13.81 0.50 8.81
C ARG A 68 13.43 1.63 9.74
N SER A 69 12.49 1.42 10.64
CA SER A 69 11.94 2.45 11.52
C SER A 69 11.61 1.87 12.89
N ASN A 70 11.22 2.73 13.82
CA ASN A 70 10.62 2.36 15.11
C ASN A 70 9.09 2.59 15.11
N LEU A 71 8.47 2.62 13.93
CA LEU A 71 7.04 2.79 13.80
C LEU A 71 6.26 1.63 14.43
N LYS A 72 5.12 1.94 15.02
CA LYS A 72 4.04 1.00 15.30
C LYS A 72 3.11 1.01 14.10
N ILE A 73 2.96 -0.14 13.44
CA ILE A 73 2.25 -0.24 12.16
C ILE A 73 0.95 -1.02 12.34
N TYR A 74 -0.15 -0.45 11.91
CA TYR A 74 -1.44 -1.13 11.80
C TYR A 74 -1.62 -1.55 10.34
N ALA A 75 -1.53 -2.85 10.09
CA ALA A 75 -1.59 -3.45 8.75
C ALA A 75 -3.04 -3.88 8.45
N LEU A 76 -3.79 -3.01 7.76
CA LEU A 76 -5.21 -3.21 7.49
C LEU A 76 -5.41 -3.91 6.14
N GLU A 77 -6.15 -5.03 6.17
CA GLU A 77 -6.48 -5.81 4.98
C GLU A 77 -7.96 -6.23 5.01
N LYS A 78 -8.65 -6.12 3.85
CA LYS A 78 -10.07 -6.44 3.71
C LYS A 78 -10.34 -7.93 3.51
N VAL A 79 -9.43 -8.63 2.84
CA VAL A 79 -9.59 -10.04 2.46
C VAL A 79 -9.12 -10.95 3.59
N LYS A 80 -10.06 -11.73 4.18
CA LYS A 80 -9.81 -12.56 5.35
C LYS A 80 -8.66 -13.56 5.16
N ALA A 81 -8.55 -14.17 3.99
CA ALA A 81 -7.49 -15.13 3.70
C ALA A 81 -6.11 -14.45 3.64
N ILE A 82 -6.02 -13.30 2.98
CA ILE A 82 -4.79 -12.50 2.89
C ILE A 82 -4.37 -11.99 4.27
N TYR A 83 -5.33 -11.47 5.06
CA TYR A 83 -5.12 -11.11 6.46
C TYR A 83 -4.58 -12.29 7.29
N GLY A 84 -5.09 -13.51 7.06
CA GLY A 84 -4.60 -14.72 7.72
C GLY A 84 -3.12 -14.98 7.43
N VAL A 85 -2.69 -14.82 6.18
CA VAL A 85 -1.28 -14.93 5.78
C VAL A 85 -0.45 -13.80 6.36
N ALA A 86 -0.96 -12.56 6.38
CA ALA A 86 -0.27 -11.42 7.00
C ALA A 86 0.06 -11.68 8.48
N ARG A 87 -0.87 -12.23 9.25
CA ARG A 87 -0.64 -12.62 10.65
C ARG A 87 0.49 -13.63 10.80
N ILE A 88 0.53 -14.65 9.93
CA ILE A 88 1.58 -15.66 9.92
C ILE A 88 2.93 -15.01 9.59
N ASN A 89 2.98 -14.18 8.58
CA ASN A 89 4.20 -13.48 8.18
C ASN A 89 4.76 -12.60 9.30
N ILE A 90 3.92 -11.77 9.91
CA ILE A 90 4.31 -10.88 11.02
C ILE A 90 4.87 -11.68 12.19
N LYS A 91 4.21 -12.80 12.55
CA LYS A 91 4.65 -13.69 13.62
C LYS A 91 6.01 -14.34 13.30
N ASN A 92 6.16 -14.85 12.09
CA ASN A 92 7.40 -15.51 11.65
C ASN A 92 8.60 -14.57 11.62
N GLU A 93 8.36 -13.27 11.40
CA GLU A 93 9.37 -12.22 11.41
C GLU A 93 9.67 -11.68 12.82
N GLY A 94 8.95 -12.15 13.86
CA GLY A 94 9.13 -11.70 15.24
C GLY A 94 8.69 -10.25 15.48
N LEU A 95 7.74 -9.73 14.68
CA LEU A 95 7.34 -8.31 14.68
C LEU A 95 5.93 -8.08 15.26
N SER A 96 5.36 -9.07 15.99
CA SER A 96 3.99 -9.01 16.48
C SER A 96 3.74 -7.93 17.55
N ASP A 97 4.76 -7.43 18.20
CA ASP A 97 4.72 -6.31 19.13
C ASP A 97 4.69 -4.94 18.45
N ARG A 98 5.12 -4.87 17.20
CA ARG A 98 5.24 -3.63 16.42
C ARG A 98 4.29 -3.53 15.23
N ILE A 99 3.88 -4.66 14.65
CA ILE A 99 2.92 -4.71 13.55
C ILE A 99 1.64 -5.40 14.01
N ILE A 100 0.53 -4.65 13.99
CA ILE A 100 -0.79 -5.11 14.38
C ILE A 100 -1.60 -5.37 13.12
N PRO A 101 -1.81 -6.64 12.72
CA PRO A 101 -2.67 -6.94 11.58
C PRO A 101 -4.14 -6.69 11.95
N MET A 102 -4.89 -6.06 11.05
CA MET A 102 -6.30 -5.74 11.23
C MET A 102 -7.11 -6.16 10.01
N LEU A 103 -8.29 -6.74 10.26
CA LEU A 103 -9.28 -6.99 9.22
C LEU A 103 -10.19 -5.75 9.13
N GLY A 104 -10.25 -5.10 7.96
CA GLY A 104 -11.05 -3.88 7.79
C GLY A 104 -11.05 -3.35 6.36
N ASP A 105 -11.93 -2.39 6.11
CA ASP A 105 -12.09 -1.74 4.82
C ASP A 105 -11.57 -0.29 4.88
N VAL A 106 -10.96 0.17 3.80
CA VAL A 106 -10.51 1.57 3.65
C VAL A 106 -11.68 2.55 3.65
N LEU A 107 -12.88 2.09 3.32
CA LEU A 107 -14.09 2.92 3.29
C LEU A 107 -14.68 3.19 4.69
N ASP A 108 -14.20 2.49 5.71
CA ASP A 108 -14.61 2.65 7.11
C ASP A 108 -13.41 2.28 8.02
N LEU A 109 -12.46 3.19 8.13
CA LEU A 109 -11.22 2.94 8.88
C LEU A 109 -11.50 2.96 10.39
N PRO A 110 -11.20 1.86 11.12
CA PRO A 110 -11.54 1.70 12.54
C PRO A 110 -10.57 2.47 13.45
N PHE A 111 -10.31 3.73 13.12
CA PHE A 111 -9.42 4.61 13.87
C PHE A 111 -10.09 5.95 14.13
N GLU A 112 -9.72 6.58 15.24
CA GLU A 112 -10.15 7.94 15.56
C GLU A 112 -9.55 8.97 14.58
N ASN A 113 -10.12 10.17 14.57
CA ASN A 113 -9.54 11.28 13.83
C ASN A 113 -8.12 11.58 14.34
N GLU A 114 -7.23 11.98 13.44
CA GLU A 114 -5.86 12.37 13.78
C GLU A 114 -5.08 11.25 14.55
N PHE A 115 -5.24 10.01 14.11
CA PHE A 115 -4.62 8.83 14.71
C PHE A 115 -3.19 8.57 14.24
N ALA A 116 -2.91 8.72 12.93
CA ALA A 116 -1.67 8.26 12.30
C ALA A 116 -0.72 9.41 11.93
N ASP A 117 0.56 9.21 12.18
CA ASP A 117 1.65 10.09 11.75
C ASP A 117 2.00 9.83 10.27
N LEU A 118 1.90 8.57 9.85
CA LEU A 118 2.14 8.12 8.49
C LEU A 118 1.00 7.20 8.04
N ILE A 119 0.48 7.44 6.85
CA ILE A 119 -0.45 6.51 6.19
C ILE A 119 0.15 6.11 4.85
N ILE A 120 0.23 4.81 4.63
CA ILE A 120 0.73 4.25 3.39
C ILE A 120 -0.31 3.35 2.74
N SER A 121 -0.30 3.32 1.42
CA SER A 121 -1.02 2.31 0.65
C SER A 121 -0.26 2.05 -0.64
N ARG A 122 0.27 0.83 -0.79
CA ARG A 122 1.07 0.44 -1.94
C ARG A 122 0.38 -0.64 -2.76
N GLY A 123 -0.17 -0.25 -3.90
CA GLY A 123 -0.73 -1.20 -4.86
C GLY A 123 -2.16 -1.65 -4.58
N SER A 124 -2.87 -1.08 -3.60
CA SER A 124 -4.27 -1.40 -3.31
C SER A 124 -5.27 -0.38 -3.87
N TYR A 125 -4.84 0.85 -4.13
CA TYR A 125 -5.67 1.97 -4.57
C TYR A 125 -6.63 1.63 -5.73
N HIS A 126 -6.19 0.85 -6.71
CA HIS A 126 -7.02 0.48 -7.87
C HIS A 126 -8.18 -0.46 -7.50
N CYS A 127 -8.09 -1.18 -6.39
CA CYS A 127 -9.11 -2.11 -5.89
C CYS A 127 -10.22 -1.43 -5.08
N TRP A 128 -10.06 -0.16 -4.69
CA TRP A 128 -11.04 0.53 -3.85
C TRP A 128 -12.32 0.83 -4.63
N GLU A 129 -13.47 0.55 -4.04
CA GLU A 129 -14.78 0.73 -4.66
C GLU A 129 -15.11 2.22 -4.77
N ASP A 130 -15.05 2.96 -3.67
CA ASP A 130 -15.20 4.42 -3.62
C ASP A 130 -13.86 5.07 -3.23
N LYS A 131 -13.16 5.61 -4.22
CA LYS A 131 -11.85 6.22 -4.03
C LYS A 131 -11.95 7.59 -3.34
N VAL A 132 -13.06 8.30 -3.52
CA VAL A 132 -13.27 9.61 -2.87
C VAL A 132 -13.44 9.38 -1.37
N LEU A 133 -14.32 8.48 -0.97
CA LEU A 133 -14.54 8.11 0.43
C LEU A 133 -13.25 7.55 1.06
N ALA A 134 -12.53 6.69 0.34
CA ALA A 134 -11.26 6.15 0.83
C ALA A 134 -10.23 7.26 1.14
N PHE A 135 -10.08 8.26 0.27
CA PHE A 135 -9.20 9.39 0.54
C PHE A 135 -9.71 10.27 1.68
N GLN A 136 -11.03 10.44 1.85
CA GLN A 136 -11.62 11.14 3.00
C GLN A 136 -11.29 10.42 4.31
N GLU A 137 -11.44 9.11 4.39
CA GLU A 137 -11.09 8.31 5.56
C GLU A 137 -9.59 8.36 5.86
N ILE A 138 -8.73 8.20 4.86
CA ILE A 138 -7.29 8.37 5.00
C ILE A 138 -6.97 9.75 5.58
N TYR A 139 -7.53 10.81 5.02
CA TYR A 139 -7.28 12.17 5.49
C TYR A 139 -7.85 12.43 6.88
N ARG A 140 -9.01 11.84 7.20
CA ARG A 140 -9.62 11.92 8.54
C ARG A 140 -8.70 11.41 9.63
N ILE A 141 -8.13 10.21 9.43
CA ILE A 141 -7.26 9.57 10.44
C ILE A 141 -5.82 10.10 10.45
N MET A 142 -5.43 10.90 9.46
CA MET A 142 -4.10 11.51 9.41
C MET A 142 -4.00 12.63 10.44
N LYS A 143 -2.94 12.67 11.23
CA LYS A 143 -2.63 13.76 12.19
C LYS A 143 -2.26 15.04 11.46
N LYS A 144 -2.40 16.17 12.15
CA LYS A 144 -1.77 17.43 11.73
C LYS A 144 -0.25 17.25 11.70
N GLY A 145 0.39 17.64 10.60
CA GLY A 145 1.79 17.37 10.31
C GLY A 145 2.06 15.94 9.81
N GLY A 146 1.04 15.09 9.72
CA GLY A 146 1.14 13.74 9.19
C GLY A 146 1.25 13.69 7.68
N VAL A 147 1.67 12.52 7.18
CA VAL A 147 1.88 12.24 5.75
C VAL A 147 1.04 11.05 5.31
N GLY A 148 0.37 11.20 4.15
CA GLY A 148 -0.24 10.09 3.42
C GLY A 148 0.57 9.81 2.14
N PHE A 149 0.97 8.55 1.91
CA PHE A 149 1.67 8.13 0.69
C PHE A 149 0.93 6.97 0.04
N VAL A 150 0.12 7.29 -0.97
CA VAL A 150 -0.86 6.39 -1.57
C VAL A 150 -0.60 6.22 -3.06
N GLY A 151 -0.55 4.98 -3.55
CA GLY A 151 -0.35 4.75 -4.97
C GLY A 151 0.23 3.39 -5.31
N GLY A 152 1.08 3.35 -6.33
CA GLY A 152 1.74 2.13 -6.74
C GLY A 152 2.95 2.40 -7.62
N GLY A 153 3.97 1.59 -7.42
CA GLY A 153 5.21 1.73 -8.16
C GLY A 153 6.34 0.92 -7.58
N PHE A 154 7.56 1.33 -7.96
CA PHE A 154 8.77 0.56 -7.71
C PHE A 154 9.77 1.27 -6.77
N GLY A 155 9.50 2.54 -6.43
CA GLY A 155 10.42 3.38 -5.68
C GLY A 155 11.62 3.84 -6.51
N ARG A 156 12.29 4.92 -6.05
CA ARG A 156 13.36 5.60 -6.82
C ARG A 156 14.71 4.86 -6.87
N TYR A 157 14.92 3.90 -5.95
CA TYR A 157 16.18 3.14 -5.84
C TYR A 157 16.21 1.88 -6.69
N ILE A 158 15.14 1.62 -7.46
CA ILE A 158 15.08 0.47 -8.35
C ILE A 158 16.10 0.60 -9.47
N THR A 159 16.82 -0.47 -9.77
CA THR A 159 17.71 -0.51 -10.94
C THR A 159 16.91 -0.62 -12.22
N LYS A 160 17.49 -0.18 -13.35
CA LYS A 160 16.84 -0.30 -14.66
C LYS A 160 16.45 -1.75 -14.97
N LYS A 161 17.36 -2.71 -14.71
CA LYS A 161 17.12 -4.15 -14.94
C LYS A 161 15.93 -4.68 -14.15
N GLU A 162 15.82 -4.31 -12.88
CA GLU A 162 14.70 -4.70 -12.01
C GLU A 162 13.41 -4.03 -12.45
N LEU A 163 13.45 -2.75 -12.81
CA LEU A 163 12.31 -2.01 -13.32
C LEU A 163 11.75 -2.66 -14.59
N ASP A 164 12.60 -2.94 -15.58
CA ASP A 164 12.20 -3.58 -16.85
C ASP A 164 11.55 -4.95 -16.60
N ARG A 165 12.14 -5.77 -15.70
CA ARG A 165 11.57 -7.07 -15.32
C ARG A 165 10.19 -6.92 -14.67
N MET A 166 10.05 -6.05 -13.68
CA MET A 166 8.80 -5.90 -12.93
C MET A 166 7.70 -5.22 -13.76
N THR A 167 8.05 -4.30 -14.63
CA THR A 167 7.10 -3.68 -15.57
C THR A 167 6.50 -4.72 -16.50
N SER A 168 7.33 -5.60 -17.06
CA SER A 168 6.87 -6.70 -17.93
C SER A 168 5.90 -7.64 -17.19
N LEU A 169 6.14 -7.92 -15.91
CA LEU A 169 5.24 -8.73 -15.07
C LEU A 169 3.92 -8.02 -14.78
N ARG A 170 3.99 -6.73 -14.43
CA ARG A 170 2.82 -5.91 -14.13
C ARG A 170 1.89 -5.77 -15.34
N ASP A 171 2.45 -5.48 -16.52
CA ASP A 171 1.67 -5.24 -17.74
C ASP A 171 0.89 -6.49 -18.20
N ARG A 172 1.37 -7.68 -17.84
CA ARG A 172 0.64 -8.94 -18.05
C ARG A 172 -0.51 -9.13 -17.06
N SER A 173 -0.47 -8.51 -15.90
CA SER A 173 -1.41 -8.74 -14.78
C SER A 173 -2.52 -7.71 -14.66
N LEU A 174 -2.35 -6.50 -15.20
CA LEU A 174 -3.32 -5.43 -15.08
C LEU A 174 -4.44 -5.57 -16.12
N LYS A 175 -5.69 -5.53 -15.66
CA LYS A 175 -6.86 -5.32 -16.51
C LYS A 175 -6.85 -3.90 -17.05
N ASP A 176 -7.51 -3.68 -18.20
CA ASP A 176 -7.61 -2.35 -18.82
C ASP A 176 -8.21 -1.27 -17.91
N ASP A 177 -9.13 -1.65 -17.01
CA ASP A 177 -9.70 -0.77 -15.98
C ASP A 177 -8.65 -0.22 -15.01
N ALA A 178 -7.68 -1.04 -14.59
CA ALA A 178 -6.61 -0.60 -13.70
C ALA A 178 -5.68 0.42 -14.38
N LYS A 179 -5.50 0.34 -15.70
CA LYS A 179 -4.75 1.33 -16.48
C LYS A 179 -5.45 2.70 -16.49
N ALA A 180 -6.78 2.71 -16.58
CA ALA A 180 -7.58 3.95 -16.55
C ALA A 180 -7.44 4.73 -15.23
N TYR A 181 -7.26 4.03 -14.10
CA TYR A 181 -7.03 4.66 -12.79
C TYR A 181 -5.56 5.07 -12.54
N SER A 182 -4.65 4.73 -13.42
CA SER A 182 -3.23 5.07 -13.30
C SER A 182 -2.87 6.43 -13.94
N SER A 183 -3.85 7.29 -14.19
CA SER A 183 -3.62 8.64 -14.72
C SER A 183 -3.38 9.65 -13.60
N PRO A 184 -2.30 10.47 -13.68
CA PRO A 184 -2.07 11.54 -12.72
C PRO A 184 -3.24 12.52 -12.58
N ASN A 185 -3.91 12.84 -13.69
CA ASN A 185 -5.05 13.76 -13.67
C ASN A 185 -6.26 13.14 -12.95
N LYS A 186 -6.47 11.83 -13.12
CA LYS A 186 -7.59 11.13 -12.47
C LYS A 186 -7.41 11.07 -10.95
N ILE A 187 -6.21 10.77 -10.47
CA ILE A 187 -5.96 10.73 -9.02
C ILE A 187 -6.08 12.14 -8.42
N LYS A 188 -5.61 13.19 -9.10
CA LYS A 188 -5.80 14.59 -8.68
C LYS A 188 -7.28 14.95 -8.55
N GLU A 189 -8.09 14.60 -9.55
CA GLU A 189 -9.54 14.84 -9.55
C GLU A 189 -10.22 14.16 -8.34
N ILE A 190 -9.85 12.93 -8.04
CA ILE A 190 -10.39 12.17 -6.91
C ILE A 190 -10.02 12.82 -5.58
N ILE A 191 -8.75 13.21 -5.41
CA ILE A 191 -8.25 13.85 -4.19
C ILE A 191 -8.94 15.20 -3.98
N HIS A 192 -9.11 16.01 -5.03
CA HIS A 192 -9.87 17.27 -4.94
C HIS A 192 -11.34 17.02 -4.56
N LYS A 193 -12.00 15.99 -5.12
CA LYS A 193 -13.36 15.61 -4.73
C LYS A 193 -13.44 15.14 -3.27
N ALA A 194 -12.38 14.59 -2.73
CA ALA A 194 -12.30 14.24 -1.32
C ALA A 194 -12.13 15.46 -0.40
N GLY A 195 -12.00 16.68 -0.95
CA GLY A 195 -11.84 17.91 -0.18
C GLY A 195 -10.42 18.15 0.31
N ILE A 196 -9.43 17.46 -0.23
CA ILE A 196 -8.03 17.58 0.17
C ILE A 196 -7.34 18.58 -0.76
N SER A 197 -6.72 19.61 -0.19
CA SER A 197 -6.06 20.68 -0.94
C SER A 197 -4.54 20.61 -0.92
N ASP A 198 -3.95 20.10 0.18
CA ASP A 198 -2.50 19.97 0.32
C ASP A 198 -2.06 18.57 -0.08
N PHE A 199 -1.70 18.43 -1.34
CA PHE A 199 -1.18 17.18 -1.89
C PHE A 199 -0.28 17.41 -3.10
N HIS A 200 0.61 16.45 -3.34
CA HIS A 200 1.44 16.38 -4.53
C HIS A 200 1.26 15.04 -5.24
N VAL A 201 1.22 15.03 -6.57
CA VAL A 201 1.15 13.80 -7.36
C VAL A 201 2.47 13.59 -8.07
N ILE A 202 3.17 12.54 -7.68
CA ILE A 202 4.42 12.08 -8.28
C ILE A 202 4.08 11.09 -9.39
N TYR A 203 4.56 11.36 -10.61
CA TYR A 203 4.41 10.45 -11.73
C TYR A 203 5.71 10.41 -12.52
N ASP A 204 6.50 9.41 -12.24
CA ASP A 204 7.79 9.18 -12.88
C ASP A 204 8.11 7.67 -12.94
N ARG A 205 9.39 7.33 -13.16
CA ARG A 205 9.84 5.93 -13.16
C ARG A 205 9.60 5.20 -11.84
N SER A 206 9.45 5.91 -10.72
CA SER A 206 9.17 5.32 -9.41
C SER A 206 7.72 4.84 -9.29
N GLY A 207 6.82 5.35 -10.13
CA GLY A 207 5.40 4.99 -10.17
C GLY A 207 4.47 6.19 -10.20
N LEU A 208 3.21 5.95 -9.83
CA LEU A 208 2.19 6.97 -9.61
C LEU A 208 1.83 7.00 -8.12
N TRP A 209 2.11 8.12 -7.47
CA TRP A 209 1.89 8.30 -6.05
C TRP A 209 1.18 9.61 -5.76
N ALA A 210 0.29 9.59 -4.79
CA ALA A 210 -0.26 10.77 -4.15
C ALA A 210 0.39 10.92 -2.77
N GLU A 211 1.07 12.03 -2.58
CA GLU A 211 1.56 12.50 -1.29
C GLU A 211 0.53 13.48 -0.72
N LEU A 212 0.01 13.20 0.45
CA LEU A 212 -0.95 14.04 1.17
C LEU A 212 -0.26 14.67 2.38
N ARG A 213 -0.62 15.92 2.68
CA ARG A 213 -0.20 16.64 3.88
C ARG A 213 -1.41 17.14 4.65
N LYS A 214 -1.31 17.19 5.98
CA LYS A 214 -2.41 17.71 6.81
C LYS A 214 -1.90 18.71 7.84
#